data_45e7e3535f7b047ad79d2571e80a6826
#
_entry.id   45e7e3535f7b047ad79d2571e80a6826
#
_cell.length_a   1.000
_cell.length_b   1.000
_cell.length_c   1.000
_cell.angle_alpha   90.00
_cell.angle_beta   90.00
_cell.angle_gamma   90.00
#
_symmetry.space_group_name_H-M   'P 1'
#
loop_
_entity.id
_entity.type
_entity.pdbx_description
1 polymer ?
#
loop_
_entity_poly.entity_id
_entity_poly.type
_entity_poly.pdbx_seq_one_letter_code
_entity_poly.pdbx_strand_id
1 'polypeptide(L)'
;MKKKTIANLVMVLIILVIAATGILTALRFAPRKDENALGGKFETTAIPNGQLFLSENPENVCTISIRCDTILDNLDKLEEEKVPYTPADGIILPETQVEFTEGETVFEVLQRVCEAADIQLEYSWTPLYDSYYIEGINHLYEFDCGHESGWMYKVNDWFPNYGCSAYKLTGGENIVWCYTCSGLGEDVGETWMGDA
;
A
#
# COMPACT_ATOMS: atom_id res chain seq x y z
N MET A 1 3.40 -1.74 57.31
CA MET A 1 2.95 -2.86 56.44
C MET A 1 1.67 -2.56 55.66
N LYS A 2 0.70 -1.76 56.13
CA LYS A 2 -0.61 -1.52 55.47
C LYS A 2 -0.52 -0.75 54.14
N LYS A 3 0.44 0.18 53.91
CA LYS A 3 0.52 0.97 52.66
C LYS A 3 0.95 0.15 51.43
N LYS A 4 1.87 -0.82 51.56
CA LYS A 4 2.30 -1.69 50.45
C LYS A 4 1.19 -2.63 49.96
N THR A 5 0.36 -3.12 50.92
CA THR A 5 -0.76 -4.02 50.58
C THR A 5 -1.85 -3.29 49.79
N ILE A 6 -2.13 -2.02 50.12
CA ILE A 6 -3.12 -1.19 49.41
C ILE A 6 -2.62 -0.85 48.00
N ALA A 7 -1.33 -0.51 47.83
CA ALA A 7 -0.77 -0.21 46.53
C ALA A 7 -0.80 -1.44 45.60
N ASN A 8 -0.49 -2.63 46.09
CA ASN A 8 -0.60 -3.86 45.32
C ASN A 8 -2.06 -4.20 44.94
N LEU A 9 -3.02 -3.95 45.83
CA LEU A 9 -4.44 -4.18 45.54
C LEU A 9 -4.96 -3.23 44.45
N VAL A 10 -4.57 -1.97 44.49
CA VAL A 10 -4.91 -0.98 43.45
C VAL A 10 -4.31 -1.34 42.10
N MET A 11 -3.06 -1.81 42.08
CA MET A 11 -2.39 -2.23 40.83
C MET A 11 -3.09 -3.45 40.20
N VAL A 12 -3.50 -4.42 41.00
CA VAL A 12 -4.26 -5.58 40.52
C VAL A 12 -5.62 -5.18 39.96
N LEU A 13 -6.32 -4.23 40.61
CA LEU A 13 -7.59 -3.71 40.12
C LEU A 13 -7.45 -2.96 38.79
N ILE A 14 -6.40 -2.18 38.59
CA ILE A 14 -6.12 -1.48 37.33
C ILE A 14 -5.85 -2.50 36.19
N ILE A 15 -5.08 -3.55 36.46
CA ILE A 15 -4.81 -4.60 35.47
C ILE A 15 -6.09 -5.33 35.08
N LEU A 16 -6.97 -5.62 36.03
CA LEU A 16 -8.26 -6.27 35.74
C LEU A 16 -9.19 -5.37 34.91
N VAL A 17 -9.20 -4.06 35.17
CA VAL A 17 -9.99 -3.11 34.37
C VAL A 17 -9.48 -3.00 32.93
N ILE A 18 -8.15 -2.96 32.74
CA ILE A 18 -7.54 -2.94 31.41
C ILE A 18 -7.84 -4.23 30.64
N ALA A 19 -7.74 -5.39 31.29
CA ALA A 19 -8.08 -6.67 30.69
C ALA A 19 -9.58 -6.75 30.31
N ALA A 20 -10.47 -6.27 31.16
CA ALA A 20 -11.92 -6.26 30.89
C ALA A 20 -12.29 -5.31 29.74
N THR A 21 -11.65 -4.14 29.65
CA THR A 21 -11.88 -3.20 28.54
C THR A 21 -11.30 -3.74 27.22
N GLY A 22 -10.14 -4.42 27.23
CA GLY A 22 -9.55 -5.08 26.07
C GLY A 22 -10.45 -6.20 25.51
N ILE A 23 -11.05 -7.01 26.37
CA ILE A 23 -11.99 -8.08 25.98
C ILE A 23 -13.30 -7.48 25.43
N LEU A 24 -13.78 -6.37 25.99
CA LEU A 24 -15.01 -5.72 25.53
C LEU A 24 -14.85 -5.05 24.16
N THR A 25 -13.66 -4.50 23.86
CA THR A 25 -13.34 -3.98 22.52
C THR A 25 -13.15 -5.10 21.49
N ALA A 26 -12.52 -6.20 21.85
CA ALA A 26 -12.38 -7.37 20.97
C ALA A 26 -13.73 -8.00 20.59
N LEU A 27 -14.70 -8.01 21.51
CA LEU A 27 -16.07 -8.50 21.25
C LEU A 27 -16.90 -7.54 20.36
N ARG A 28 -16.56 -6.23 20.31
CA ARG A 28 -17.24 -5.25 19.45
C ARG A 28 -16.70 -5.21 18.02
N PHE A 29 -15.48 -5.70 17.79
CA PHE A 29 -14.85 -5.79 16.49
C PHE A 29 -14.78 -7.21 15.91
N ALA A 30 -15.44 -8.18 16.50
CA ALA A 30 -15.61 -9.48 15.89
C ALA A 30 -16.48 -9.32 14.62
N PRO A 31 -16.01 -9.72 13.43
CA PRO A 31 -16.80 -9.64 12.22
C PRO A 31 -18.05 -10.50 12.38
N ARG A 32 -19.22 -9.94 12.09
CA ARG A 32 -20.46 -10.70 11.94
C ARG A 32 -20.26 -11.70 10.81
N LYS A 33 -20.39 -12.97 11.11
CA LYS A 33 -20.59 -14.00 10.07
C LYS A 33 -21.96 -13.78 9.45
N ASP A 34 -21.99 -13.12 8.31
CA ASP A 34 -23.15 -13.21 7.42
C ASP A 34 -23.07 -14.56 6.72
N GLU A 35 -23.91 -15.48 7.20
CA GLU A 35 -24.16 -16.79 6.56
C GLU A 35 -25.03 -16.57 5.31
N ASN A 36 -24.48 -16.02 4.24
CA ASN A 36 -24.98 -16.13 2.87
C ASN A 36 -24.00 -15.52 1.88
N ALA A 37 -22.78 -16.07 1.81
CA ALA A 37 -21.93 -15.89 0.66
C ALA A 37 -21.65 -17.26 0.05
N LEU A 38 -22.11 -17.42 -1.18
CA LEU A 38 -21.91 -18.58 -2.03
C LEU A 38 -20.48 -19.10 -1.96
N GLY A 39 -20.34 -20.39 -1.65
CA GLY A 39 -19.07 -21.08 -1.52
C GLY A 39 -18.27 -21.14 -2.82
N GLY A 40 -17.38 -20.20 -2.99
CA GLY A 40 -16.23 -20.30 -3.88
C GLY A 40 -15.03 -20.72 -3.05
N LYS A 41 -14.53 -21.93 -3.23
CA LYS A 41 -13.25 -22.36 -2.69
C LYS A 41 -12.15 -21.53 -3.36
N PHE A 42 -11.50 -20.65 -2.62
CA PHE A 42 -10.24 -20.06 -3.05
C PHE A 42 -9.14 -21.12 -2.84
N GLU A 43 -8.72 -21.76 -3.91
CA GLU A 43 -7.45 -22.47 -3.94
C GLU A 43 -6.35 -21.43 -4.19
N THR A 44 -5.52 -21.20 -3.17
CA THR A 44 -4.29 -20.42 -3.28
C THR A 44 -3.32 -21.21 -4.17
N THR A 45 -3.33 -20.95 -5.47
CA THR A 45 -2.29 -21.42 -6.37
C THR A 45 -1.24 -20.32 -6.51
N ALA A 46 0.00 -20.67 -6.16
CA ALA A 46 1.17 -19.83 -6.37
C ALA A 46 1.21 -19.28 -7.80
N ILE A 47 1.51 -17.99 -7.94
CA ILE A 47 1.55 -17.21 -9.17
C ILE A 47 2.65 -17.73 -10.12
N PRO A 48 2.35 -18.48 -11.18
CA PRO A 48 3.24 -18.63 -12.32
C PRO A 48 2.72 -17.71 -13.43
N ASN A 49 3.53 -16.74 -13.81
CA ASN A 49 3.35 -15.86 -14.97
C ASN A 49 2.29 -14.75 -14.86
N GLY A 50 2.47 -13.75 -13.97
CA GLY A 50 1.91 -12.41 -14.18
C GLY A 50 0.41 -12.28 -14.44
N GLN A 51 -0.39 -13.24 -14.06
CA GLN A 51 -1.83 -13.27 -14.34
C GLN A 51 -2.61 -13.47 -13.04
N LEU A 52 -3.02 -12.35 -12.44
CA LEU A 52 -3.83 -12.32 -11.22
C LEU A 52 -5.29 -12.05 -11.62
N PHE A 53 -6.12 -13.04 -11.75
CA PHE A 53 -7.56 -12.97 -12.03
C PHE A 53 -7.96 -12.86 -13.52
N LEU A 54 -8.77 -13.79 -13.97
CA LEU A 54 -9.44 -13.75 -15.27
C LEU A 54 -10.93 -13.51 -15.05
N SER A 55 -11.45 -12.36 -15.45
CA SER A 55 -12.88 -12.07 -15.59
C SER A 55 -13.34 -12.29 -17.03
N GLU A 56 -14.64 -12.53 -17.19
CA GLU A 56 -15.28 -12.68 -18.49
C GLU A 56 -15.46 -11.33 -19.23
N ASN A 57 -15.02 -10.18 -18.64
CA ASN A 57 -15.15 -8.88 -19.25
C ASN A 57 -13.77 -8.24 -19.49
N PRO A 58 -13.22 -8.29 -20.72
CA PRO A 58 -11.87 -7.78 -21.04
C PRO A 58 -11.75 -6.25 -20.99
N GLU A 59 -12.85 -5.52 -20.72
CA GLU A 59 -12.83 -4.06 -20.69
C GLU A 59 -12.31 -3.48 -19.38
N ASN A 60 -12.43 -4.22 -18.25
CA ASN A 60 -12.04 -3.75 -16.92
C ASN A 60 -10.70 -4.36 -16.47
N VAL A 61 -9.66 -4.11 -17.24
CA VAL A 61 -8.31 -4.60 -16.98
C VAL A 61 -7.33 -3.45 -17.03
N CYS A 62 -6.40 -3.40 -16.08
CA CYS A 62 -5.25 -2.51 -16.08
C CYS A 62 -3.97 -3.31 -15.84
N THR A 63 -2.80 -2.69 -16.03
CA THR A 63 -1.53 -3.24 -15.55
C THR A 63 -1.02 -2.38 -14.41
N ILE A 64 -0.32 -3.00 -13.46
CA ILE A 64 0.33 -2.32 -12.34
C ILE A 64 1.73 -2.86 -12.13
N SER A 65 2.67 -1.97 -11.84
CA SER A 65 4.02 -2.32 -11.40
C SER A 65 4.45 -1.43 -10.23
N ILE A 66 5.40 -1.93 -9.40
CA ILE A 66 5.97 -1.19 -8.27
C ILE A 66 7.48 -1.25 -8.39
N ARG A 67 8.14 -0.09 -8.49
CA ARG A 67 9.55 0.04 -8.80
C ARG A 67 10.25 1.01 -7.85
N CYS A 68 11.50 0.68 -7.50
CA CYS A 68 12.43 1.52 -6.74
C CYS A 68 13.83 1.54 -7.38
N ASP A 69 13.90 1.40 -8.69
CA ASP A 69 15.15 1.31 -9.44
C ASP A 69 16.01 2.57 -9.36
N THR A 70 15.43 3.76 -9.15
CA THR A 70 16.16 4.99 -8.87
C THR A 70 17.07 4.91 -7.63
N ILE A 71 16.71 4.07 -6.65
CA ILE A 71 17.53 3.82 -5.45
C ILE A 71 18.88 3.20 -5.86
N LEU A 72 18.92 2.36 -6.90
CA LEU A 72 20.14 1.68 -7.33
C LEU A 72 21.24 2.66 -7.77
N ASP A 73 20.85 3.83 -8.28
CA ASP A 73 21.75 4.91 -8.66
C ASP A 73 22.06 5.87 -7.49
N ASN A 74 21.42 5.68 -6.34
CA ASN A 74 21.49 6.55 -5.16
C ASN A 74 21.75 5.78 -3.85
N LEU A 75 22.40 4.62 -3.91
CA LEU A 75 22.65 3.75 -2.75
C LEU A 75 23.46 4.44 -1.65
N ASP A 76 24.25 5.47 -1.98
CA ASP A 76 25.00 6.29 -1.04
C ASP A 76 24.12 7.21 -0.19
N LYS A 77 22.87 7.43 -0.61
CA LYS A 77 21.85 8.22 0.11
C LYS A 77 20.86 7.36 0.87
N LEU A 78 20.77 6.06 0.52
CA LEU A 78 19.82 5.13 1.13
C LEU A 78 20.22 4.82 2.57
N GLU A 79 19.28 4.87 3.48
CA GLU A 79 19.48 4.40 4.85
C GLU A 79 19.88 2.91 4.87
N GLU A 80 20.94 2.56 5.62
CA GLU A 80 21.53 1.21 5.62
C GLU A 80 20.50 0.12 5.97
N GLU A 81 19.55 0.43 6.85
CA GLU A 81 18.49 -0.49 7.26
C GLU A 81 17.45 -0.78 6.17
N LYS A 82 17.44 0.02 5.09
CA LYS A 82 16.52 -0.11 3.95
C LYS A 82 17.08 -0.96 2.80
N VAL A 83 18.38 -1.19 2.79
CA VAL A 83 19.05 -2.02 1.77
C VAL A 83 18.41 -3.41 1.61
N PRO A 84 18.01 -4.13 2.69
CA PRO A 84 17.37 -5.45 2.53
C PRO A 84 16.02 -5.43 1.81
N TYR A 85 15.35 -4.27 1.75
CA TYR A 85 14.04 -4.08 1.11
C TYR A 85 14.14 -3.58 -0.33
N THR A 86 15.36 -3.30 -0.81
CA THR A 86 15.62 -2.85 -2.18
C THR A 86 16.02 -4.04 -3.04
N PRO A 87 15.16 -4.51 -3.95
CA PRO A 87 15.51 -5.58 -4.89
C PRO A 87 16.71 -5.21 -5.75
N ALA A 88 17.54 -6.19 -6.14
CA ALA A 88 18.75 -5.96 -6.90
C ALA A 88 18.51 -5.37 -8.31
N ASP A 89 17.30 -5.54 -8.83
CA ASP A 89 16.83 -4.97 -10.11
C ASP A 89 15.88 -3.78 -9.92
N GLY A 90 15.64 -3.37 -8.67
CA GLY A 90 14.72 -2.29 -8.33
C GLY A 90 13.24 -2.60 -8.58
N ILE A 91 12.87 -3.85 -8.80
CA ILE A 91 11.49 -4.25 -9.10
C ILE A 91 10.87 -4.96 -7.89
N ILE A 92 9.96 -4.28 -7.19
CA ILE A 92 9.21 -4.85 -6.07
C ILE A 92 8.05 -5.72 -6.59
N LEU A 93 7.31 -5.19 -7.56
CA LEU A 93 6.27 -5.92 -8.28
C LEU A 93 6.49 -5.73 -9.78
N PRO A 94 6.75 -6.82 -10.55
CA PRO A 94 6.82 -6.73 -11.99
C PRO A 94 5.47 -6.31 -12.59
N GLU A 95 5.46 -5.83 -13.84
CA GLU A 95 4.22 -5.48 -14.52
C GLU A 95 3.25 -6.65 -14.48
N THR A 96 2.11 -6.43 -13.85
CA THR A 96 1.11 -7.44 -13.54
C THR A 96 -0.25 -6.97 -14.04
N GLN A 97 -0.92 -7.81 -14.82
CA GLN A 97 -2.28 -7.55 -15.27
C GLN A 97 -3.26 -7.79 -14.13
N VAL A 98 -4.16 -6.83 -13.90
CA VAL A 98 -5.13 -6.84 -12.81
C VAL A 98 -6.50 -6.46 -13.34
N GLU A 99 -7.49 -7.25 -13.00
CA GLU A 99 -8.89 -6.88 -13.20
C GLU A 99 -9.34 -5.92 -12.11
N PHE A 100 -10.24 -5.01 -12.47
CA PHE A 100 -10.83 -4.08 -11.51
C PHE A 100 -12.35 -3.99 -11.71
N THR A 101 -13.04 -3.48 -10.71
CA THR A 101 -14.47 -3.21 -10.77
C THR A 101 -14.74 -1.78 -11.22
N GLU A 102 -15.85 -1.54 -11.90
CA GLU A 102 -16.25 -0.21 -12.33
C GLU A 102 -16.23 0.80 -11.17
N GLY A 103 -15.49 1.90 -11.35
CA GLY A 103 -15.33 2.95 -10.35
C GLY A 103 -14.18 2.72 -9.35
N GLU A 104 -13.49 1.58 -9.42
CA GLU A 104 -12.30 1.30 -8.61
C GLU A 104 -11.19 2.30 -8.96
N THR A 105 -10.43 2.71 -7.94
CA THR A 105 -9.39 3.73 -8.05
C THR A 105 -7.99 3.11 -8.11
N VAL A 106 -7.00 3.90 -8.53
CA VAL A 106 -5.59 3.50 -8.49
C VAL A 106 -5.16 3.07 -7.08
N PHE A 107 -5.66 3.76 -6.04
CA PHE A 107 -5.38 3.39 -4.65
C PHE A 107 -5.95 2.02 -4.27
N GLU A 108 -7.21 1.75 -4.61
CA GLU A 108 -7.88 0.49 -4.25
C GLU A 108 -7.21 -0.70 -4.96
N VAL A 109 -6.80 -0.53 -6.22
CA VAL A 109 -6.01 -1.56 -6.93
C VAL A 109 -4.64 -1.76 -6.27
N LEU A 110 -3.91 -0.69 -5.91
CA LEU A 110 -2.64 -0.81 -5.18
C LEU A 110 -2.82 -1.60 -3.88
N GLN A 111 -3.82 -1.23 -3.07
CA GLN A 111 -4.08 -1.87 -1.78
C GLN A 111 -4.33 -3.37 -1.95
N ARG A 112 -5.21 -3.75 -2.89
CA ARG A 112 -5.56 -5.14 -3.15
C ARG A 112 -4.39 -5.96 -3.69
N VAL A 113 -3.57 -5.37 -4.55
CA VAL A 113 -2.39 -6.03 -5.12
C VAL A 113 -1.31 -6.22 -4.07
N CYS A 114 -1.04 -5.20 -3.24
CA CYS A 114 -0.09 -5.32 -2.14
C CYS A 114 -0.52 -6.40 -1.12
N GLU A 115 -1.80 -6.45 -0.77
CA GLU A 115 -2.35 -7.51 0.09
C GLU A 115 -2.18 -8.90 -0.52
N ALA A 116 -2.48 -9.06 -1.82
CA ALA A 116 -2.36 -10.35 -2.51
C ALA A 116 -0.92 -10.84 -2.69
N ALA A 117 0.03 -9.91 -2.81
CA ALA A 117 1.45 -10.19 -3.00
C ALA A 117 2.26 -10.18 -1.69
N ASP A 118 1.62 -10.00 -0.52
CA ASP A 118 2.27 -9.85 0.79
C ASP A 118 3.32 -8.71 0.81
N ILE A 119 3.03 -7.62 0.09
CA ILE A 119 3.84 -6.40 0.06
C ILE A 119 3.31 -5.44 1.12
N GLN A 120 4.19 -5.01 2.04
CA GLN A 120 3.82 -4.01 3.04
C GLN A 120 3.42 -2.69 2.36
N LEU A 121 2.28 -2.12 2.79
CA LEU A 121 1.75 -0.85 2.33
C LEU A 121 1.33 -0.01 3.53
N GLU A 122 1.84 1.23 3.60
CA GLU A 122 1.45 2.21 4.62
C GLU A 122 0.98 3.50 3.96
N TYR A 123 -0.12 4.04 4.47
CA TYR A 123 -0.76 5.22 3.89
C TYR A 123 -1.58 5.97 4.94
N SER A 124 -1.78 7.27 4.73
CA SER A 124 -2.64 8.11 5.57
C SER A 124 -3.58 8.96 4.72
N TRP A 125 -4.74 9.29 5.31
CA TRP A 125 -5.70 10.18 4.67
C TRP A 125 -5.24 11.64 4.77
N THR A 126 -5.19 12.33 3.62
CA THR A 126 -4.80 13.74 3.56
C THR A 126 -6.01 14.60 3.17
N PRO A 127 -6.65 15.29 4.13
CA PRO A 127 -7.87 16.08 3.87
C PRO A 127 -7.69 17.20 2.84
N LEU A 128 -6.47 17.76 2.73
CA LEU A 128 -6.16 18.84 1.79
C LEU A 128 -6.31 18.41 0.33
N TYR A 129 -6.02 17.15 0.03
CA TYR A 129 -6.06 16.60 -1.32
C TYR A 129 -7.24 15.64 -1.54
N ASP A 130 -8.07 15.42 -0.50
CA ASP A 130 -9.18 14.47 -0.53
C ASP A 130 -8.72 13.09 -1.05
N SER A 131 -7.55 12.63 -0.60
CA SER A 131 -6.89 11.42 -1.09
C SER A 131 -6.02 10.77 -0.02
N TYR A 132 -5.79 9.47 -0.18
CA TYR A 132 -4.73 8.79 0.54
C TYR A 132 -3.36 9.19 0.01
N TYR A 133 -2.45 9.46 0.94
CA TYR A 133 -1.03 9.65 0.71
C TYR A 133 -0.30 8.34 1.00
N ILE A 134 0.52 7.88 0.08
CA ILE A 134 1.30 6.65 0.25
C ILE A 134 2.60 7.00 0.95
N GLU A 135 2.74 6.54 2.19
CA GLU A 135 3.89 6.78 3.06
C GLU A 135 5.01 5.78 2.80
N GLY A 136 4.66 4.51 2.54
CA GLY A 136 5.63 3.45 2.32
C GLY A 136 5.08 2.25 1.55
N ILE A 137 5.92 1.65 0.70
CA ILE A 137 5.67 0.37 0.03
C ILE A 137 6.92 -0.50 0.21
N ASN A 138 6.75 -1.77 0.58
CA ASN A 138 7.83 -2.74 0.80
C ASN A 138 8.88 -2.24 1.80
N HIS A 139 8.43 -1.57 2.88
CA HIS A 139 9.28 -0.99 3.93
C HIS A 139 10.21 0.15 3.45
N LEU A 140 10.03 0.65 2.23
CA LEU A 140 10.68 1.85 1.71
C LEU A 140 9.71 3.02 1.88
N TYR A 141 10.13 4.03 2.66
CA TYR A 141 9.32 5.19 3.01
C TYR A 141 9.84 6.46 2.37
N GLU A 142 9.05 7.51 2.41
CA GLU A 142 9.52 8.85 2.08
C GLU A 142 10.74 9.20 2.94
N PHE A 143 11.71 9.89 2.33
CA PHE A 143 12.98 10.33 2.90
C PHE A 143 14.04 9.24 3.15
N ASP A 144 13.74 7.96 2.95
CA ASP A 144 14.71 6.86 3.15
C ASP A 144 15.94 6.95 2.20
N CYS A 145 15.81 7.63 1.07
CA CYS A 145 16.88 7.84 0.07
C CYS A 145 17.20 9.34 -0.15
N GLY A 146 17.16 10.13 0.92
CA GLY A 146 17.37 11.56 0.89
C GLY A 146 16.09 12.36 1.03
N HIS A 147 16.23 13.67 1.33
CA HIS A 147 15.15 14.56 1.78
C HIS A 147 14.08 14.87 0.71
N GLU A 148 14.26 14.46 -0.53
CA GLU A 148 13.31 14.64 -1.64
C GLU A 148 12.80 13.31 -2.17
N SER A 149 13.09 12.21 -1.45
CA SER A 149 12.69 10.88 -1.90
C SER A 149 11.29 10.50 -1.40
N GLY A 150 10.60 9.66 -2.19
CA GLY A 150 9.27 9.18 -1.85
C GLY A 150 8.56 8.47 -2.99
N TRP A 151 7.32 8.08 -2.74
CA TRP A 151 6.51 7.36 -3.70
C TRP A 151 5.67 8.28 -4.58
N MET A 152 5.69 7.99 -5.88
CA MET A 152 4.86 8.65 -6.88
C MET A 152 4.17 7.61 -7.75
N TYR A 153 3.08 8.00 -8.43
CA TYR A 153 2.42 7.11 -9.38
C TYR A 153 2.25 7.77 -10.74
N LYS A 154 2.38 6.95 -11.78
CA LYS A 154 2.07 7.31 -13.18
C LYS A 154 0.90 6.49 -13.66
N VAL A 155 0.17 7.05 -14.60
CA VAL A 155 -0.81 6.33 -15.40
C VAL A 155 -0.50 6.62 -16.87
N ASN A 156 -0.23 5.58 -17.68
CA ASN A 156 0.14 5.70 -19.07
C ASN A 156 1.33 6.67 -19.31
N ASP A 157 2.38 6.52 -18.47
CA ASP A 157 3.60 7.34 -18.44
C ASP A 157 3.43 8.82 -18.01
N TRP A 158 2.23 9.22 -17.57
CA TRP A 158 1.96 10.56 -17.07
C TRP A 158 1.80 10.57 -15.56
N PHE A 159 2.29 11.63 -14.90
CA PHE A 159 2.00 11.90 -13.51
C PHE A 159 0.65 12.62 -13.39
N PRO A 160 -0.40 12.01 -12.83
CA PRO A 160 -1.62 12.73 -12.53
C PRO A 160 -1.35 13.81 -11.48
N ASN A 161 -1.95 14.99 -11.65
CA ASN A 161 -1.83 16.12 -10.73
C ASN A 161 -2.84 16.05 -9.56
N TYR A 162 -3.34 14.86 -9.26
CA TYR A 162 -4.27 14.60 -8.16
C TYR A 162 -4.01 13.23 -7.54
N GLY A 163 -4.56 13.02 -6.33
CA GLY A 163 -4.27 11.84 -5.54
C GLY A 163 -4.81 10.54 -6.13
N CYS A 164 -4.15 9.44 -5.81
CA CYS A 164 -4.46 8.10 -6.33
C CYS A 164 -5.86 7.60 -6.00
N SER A 165 -6.49 8.09 -4.92
CA SER A 165 -7.88 7.77 -4.55
C SER A 165 -8.91 8.50 -5.40
N ALA A 166 -8.51 9.56 -6.11
CA ALA A 166 -9.39 10.30 -7.01
C ALA A 166 -9.32 9.78 -8.46
N TYR A 167 -8.27 9.03 -8.81
CA TYR A 167 -8.12 8.45 -10.15
C TYR A 167 -8.96 7.19 -10.29
N LYS A 168 -10.09 7.28 -10.97
CA LYS A 168 -10.95 6.13 -11.30
C LYS A 168 -10.48 5.48 -12.58
N LEU A 169 -10.35 4.16 -12.55
CA LEU A 169 -9.95 3.37 -13.70
C LEU A 169 -11.10 3.25 -14.71
N THR A 170 -10.73 3.19 -15.98
CA THR A 170 -11.65 3.10 -17.13
C THR A 170 -11.35 1.89 -18.02
N GLY A 171 -10.14 1.31 -17.92
CA GLY A 171 -9.67 0.14 -18.64
C GLY A 171 -8.50 0.43 -19.58
N GLY A 172 -7.52 -0.46 -19.55
CA GLY A 172 -6.32 -0.35 -20.36
C GLY A 172 -5.22 0.54 -19.79
N GLU A 173 -5.38 1.07 -18.57
CA GLU A 173 -4.34 1.87 -17.93
C GLU A 173 -3.12 1.02 -17.59
N ASN A 174 -1.93 1.60 -17.78
CA ASN A 174 -0.68 1.14 -17.21
C ASN A 174 -0.33 1.99 -15.99
N ILE A 175 -0.41 1.39 -14.80
CA ILE A 175 -0.12 2.04 -13.51
C ILE A 175 1.30 1.69 -13.10
N VAL A 176 2.14 2.70 -12.86
CA VAL A 176 3.50 2.52 -12.35
C VAL A 176 3.66 3.28 -11.05
N TRP A 177 3.83 2.56 -9.95
CA TRP A 177 4.31 3.14 -8.71
C TRP A 177 5.82 3.17 -8.74
N CYS A 178 6.40 4.35 -8.64
CA CYS A 178 7.84 4.56 -8.72
C CYS A 178 8.35 5.33 -7.51
N TYR A 179 9.49 4.89 -6.98
CA TYR A 179 10.19 5.61 -5.94
C TYR A 179 11.13 6.64 -6.58
N THR A 180 11.01 7.90 -6.21
CA THR A 180 11.92 8.98 -6.64
C THR A 180 12.96 9.25 -5.54
N CYS A 181 14.20 9.55 -5.94
CA CYS A 181 15.28 9.98 -5.03
C CYS A 181 15.67 11.44 -5.25
N SER A 182 15.07 12.13 -6.23
CA SER A 182 15.41 13.50 -6.61
C SER A 182 14.20 14.30 -7.09
N GLY A 183 14.10 15.53 -6.60
CA GLY A 183 13.30 16.62 -7.17
C GLY A 183 11.83 16.33 -7.43
N LEU A 184 11.16 15.54 -6.57
CA LEU A 184 9.74 15.24 -6.75
C LEU A 184 9.40 14.58 -8.11
N GLY A 185 10.30 13.72 -8.60
CA GLY A 185 10.08 12.93 -9.80
C GLY A 185 11.01 13.24 -10.98
N GLU A 186 12.01 14.11 -10.82
CA GLU A 186 12.98 14.43 -11.87
C GLU A 186 13.72 13.20 -12.40
N ASP A 187 14.01 12.24 -11.54
CA ASP A 187 14.73 11.00 -11.86
C ASP A 187 13.83 9.86 -12.38
N VAL A 188 12.52 10.04 -12.36
CA VAL A 188 11.55 9.05 -12.88
C VAL A 188 10.81 9.54 -14.14
N GLY A 189 11.24 10.67 -14.71
CA GLY A 189 10.70 11.27 -15.93
C GLY A 189 9.51 12.18 -15.67
N GLU A 190 9.72 13.47 -15.89
CA GLU A 190 8.79 14.55 -15.62
C GLU A 190 7.78 14.73 -16.77
N THR A 191 6.73 13.92 -16.79
CA THR A 191 5.63 14.22 -17.70
C THR A 191 4.34 14.36 -16.89
N TRP A 192 3.94 15.60 -16.60
CA TRP A 192 2.73 15.92 -15.86
C TRP A 192 1.51 16.01 -16.76
N MET A 193 0.37 15.51 -16.27
CA MET A 193 -0.90 15.70 -16.96
C MET A 193 -1.23 17.21 -16.97
N GLY A 194 -1.25 17.81 -18.15
CA GLY A 194 -1.52 19.23 -18.33
C GLY A 194 -0.41 20.01 -19.03
N ASP A 195 0.74 19.36 -19.29
CA ASP A 195 1.85 19.97 -20.03
C ASP A 195 1.76 19.70 -21.56
N ALA A 196 0.61 19.24 -22.06
CA ALA A 196 0.35 18.94 -23.47
C ALA A 196 -0.53 19.97 -24.16
#